data_eec7257993ef0719f2c0729f93676906
#
_entry.id   eec7257993ef0719f2c0729f93676906
#
_cell.length_a   1.000
_cell.length_b   1.000
_cell.length_c   1.000
_cell.angle_alpha   90.00
_cell.angle_beta   90.00
_cell.angle_gamma   90.00
#
_symmetry.space_group_name_H-M   'P 1'
#
loop_
_entity.id
_entity.type
_entity.pdbx_description
1 polymer ?
#
loop_
_entity_poly.entity_id
_entity_poly.type
_entity_poly.pdbx_seq_one_letter_code
_entity_poly.pdbx_strand_id
1 'polypeptide(L)'
;MKNNRFRISILFFTVAVAMLGFGIVIPILPFYIESFGASGSTLGLLMATFAVMQFVFAPVWGNLSDRYGRKPILILGVLGTALCHLLFGLSSQLWMLFLARAMAGILSSATMPAAMAYVADSTSEEERSSGMGILRAALGVGIILGPGIGGWFASISLSFPFYLAAALSALAVLPICAALPESLPPEKRGLPGTDVSGLQPGALWQALFGPIGFLLLLAFLLSFALTGFEGIFALYTFKLYGYGPERVGTIIVLIGIISATMQGLLTGPLSKRWGETCIIQISLLVCAVGFVLMLQAETYYEVLLTVGFFIIGNALLRPAVTSLISKSTTRAQGKALGLNNAYMSLGRIFGPVCAGFLFDSNISYPYLIGSTVMLVGLFGSFFWLEDAPLTVKTNCSGSKESGQI
;
A
#
# COMPACT_ATOMS: atom_id res chain seq x y z
N MET A 1 15.07 9.93 -26.53
CA MET A 1 14.67 8.58 -26.05
C MET A 1 15.68 7.94 -25.09
N LYS A 2 16.99 7.79 -25.40
CA LYS A 2 17.97 7.16 -24.47
C LYS A 2 18.04 7.86 -23.10
N ASN A 3 17.98 9.17 -23.06
CA ASN A 3 18.13 9.96 -21.83
C ASN A 3 16.92 9.83 -20.88
N ASN A 4 15.72 9.61 -21.42
CA ASN A 4 14.50 9.47 -20.61
C ASN A 4 14.41 8.09 -19.92
N ARG A 5 14.80 7.03 -20.62
CA ARG A 5 14.88 5.67 -20.04
C ARG A 5 15.86 5.60 -18.87
N PHE A 6 17.00 6.25 -18.98
CA PHE A 6 18.00 6.31 -17.91
C PHE A 6 17.47 7.04 -16.67
N ARG A 7 16.77 8.18 -16.85
CA ARG A 7 16.12 8.91 -15.73
C ARG A 7 15.06 8.06 -15.03
N ILE A 8 14.22 7.35 -15.79
CA ILE A 8 13.19 6.45 -15.24
C ILE A 8 13.85 5.28 -14.49
N SER A 9 15.02 4.76 -14.95
CA SER A 9 15.74 3.71 -14.23
C SER A 9 16.29 4.20 -12.89
N ILE A 10 16.74 5.46 -12.78
CA ILE A 10 17.15 6.05 -11.50
C ILE A 10 15.95 6.13 -10.54
N LEU A 11 14.80 6.59 -11.04
CA LEU A 11 13.58 6.65 -10.23
C LEU A 11 13.11 5.26 -9.80
N PHE A 12 13.19 4.26 -10.70
CA PHE A 12 12.88 2.88 -10.36
C PHE A 12 13.75 2.40 -9.19
N PHE A 13 15.06 2.56 -9.31
CA PHE A 13 16.00 2.16 -8.25
C PHE A 13 15.72 2.90 -6.94
N THR A 14 15.51 4.21 -7.00
CA THR A 14 15.21 5.05 -5.83
C THR A 14 13.95 4.60 -5.11
N VAL A 15 12.86 4.39 -5.85
CA VAL A 15 11.57 3.95 -5.28
C VAL A 15 11.67 2.52 -4.77
N ALA A 16 12.36 1.62 -5.49
CA ALA A 16 12.56 0.24 -5.06
C ALA A 16 13.33 0.17 -3.73
N VAL A 17 14.41 0.95 -3.59
CA VAL A 17 15.20 1.04 -2.34
C VAL A 17 14.38 1.63 -1.19
N ALA A 18 13.62 2.70 -1.44
CA ALA A 18 12.76 3.30 -0.41
C ALA A 18 11.69 2.31 0.07
N MET A 19 11.09 1.55 -0.85
CA MET A 19 10.07 0.54 -0.52
C MET A 19 10.68 -0.72 0.10
N LEU A 20 11.89 -1.10 -0.28
CA LEU A 20 12.64 -2.17 0.37
C LEU A 20 12.88 -1.83 1.85
N GLY A 21 13.31 -0.60 2.15
CA GLY A 21 13.45 -0.13 3.53
C GLY A 21 12.13 -0.19 4.30
N PHE A 22 11.02 0.21 3.70
CA PHE A 22 9.69 0.07 4.31
C PHE A 22 9.35 -1.40 4.57
N GLY A 23 9.61 -2.29 3.60
CA GLY A 23 9.35 -3.73 3.72
C GLY A 23 10.18 -4.42 4.79
N ILE A 24 11.44 -4.00 5.00
CA ILE A 24 12.33 -4.53 6.04
C ILE A 24 11.71 -4.34 7.44
N VAL A 25 11.04 -3.24 7.69
CA VAL A 25 10.50 -2.92 9.01
C VAL A 25 9.38 -3.88 9.42
N ILE A 26 8.54 -4.33 8.47
CA ILE A 26 7.32 -5.10 8.75
C ILE A 26 7.59 -6.38 9.56
N PRO A 27 8.48 -7.30 9.14
CA PRO A 27 8.70 -8.54 9.89
C PRO A 27 9.50 -8.35 11.16
N ILE A 28 10.29 -7.26 11.30
CA ILE A 28 11.22 -7.09 12.42
C ILE A 28 10.60 -6.32 13.57
N LEU A 29 9.72 -5.37 13.27
CA LEU A 29 9.14 -4.48 14.28
C LEU A 29 8.49 -5.21 15.45
N PRO A 30 7.71 -6.30 15.27
CA PRO A 30 7.14 -7.07 16.37
C PRO A 30 8.21 -7.65 17.32
N PHE A 31 9.35 -8.08 16.79
CA PHE A 31 10.45 -8.60 17.62
C PHE A 31 11.18 -7.49 18.40
N TYR A 32 11.28 -6.29 17.82
CA TYR A 32 11.75 -5.12 18.56
C TYR A 32 10.83 -4.78 19.73
N ILE A 33 9.53 -4.75 19.47
CA ILE A 33 8.53 -4.47 20.53
C ILE A 33 8.61 -5.52 21.64
N GLU A 34 8.71 -6.80 21.29
CA GLU A 34 8.86 -7.88 22.26
C GLU A 34 10.15 -7.74 23.08
N SER A 35 11.28 -7.34 22.44
CA SER A 35 12.56 -7.13 23.17
C SER A 35 12.51 -6.00 24.20
N PHE A 36 11.58 -5.06 24.05
CA PHE A 36 11.31 -3.99 25.04
C PHE A 36 10.19 -4.34 26.03
N GLY A 37 9.66 -5.58 25.98
CA GLY A 37 8.57 -6.01 26.85
C GLY A 37 7.25 -5.28 26.59
N ALA A 38 7.05 -4.74 25.38
CA ALA A 38 5.87 -3.97 25.03
C ALA A 38 4.77 -4.86 24.41
N SER A 39 3.52 -4.37 24.46
CA SER A 39 2.31 -5.11 24.09
C SER A 39 1.95 -5.02 22.61
N GLY A 40 0.97 -5.81 22.17
CA GLY A 40 0.38 -5.74 20.83
C GLY A 40 -0.26 -4.38 20.55
N SER A 41 -0.89 -3.75 21.55
CA SER A 41 -1.44 -2.40 21.43
C SER A 41 -0.34 -1.36 21.17
N THR A 42 0.83 -1.50 21.79
CA THR A 42 1.99 -0.65 21.52
C THR A 42 2.46 -0.81 20.06
N LEU A 43 2.50 -2.04 19.56
CA LEU A 43 2.82 -2.32 18.14
C LEU A 43 1.81 -1.64 17.21
N GLY A 44 0.52 -1.79 17.50
CA GLY A 44 -0.55 -1.17 16.72
C GLY A 44 -0.45 0.36 16.68
N LEU A 45 -0.19 0.99 17.83
CA LEU A 45 0.02 2.45 17.95
C LEU A 45 1.27 2.89 17.18
N LEU A 46 2.35 2.12 17.23
CA LEU A 46 3.59 2.42 16.52
C LEU A 46 3.38 2.38 15.00
N MET A 47 2.60 1.42 14.49
CA MET A 47 2.23 1.36 13.07
C MET A 47 1.32 2.52 12.67
N ALA A 48 0.33 2.84 13.50
CA ALA A 48 -0.58 3.95 13.28
C ALA A 48 0.16 5.30 13.28
N THR A 49 1.17 5.49 14.11
CA THR A 49 1.99 6.71 14.14
C THR A 49 2.57 7.01 12.77
N PHE A 50 3.15 6.02 12.09
CA PHE A 50 3.64 6.18 10.72
C PHE A 50 2.50 6.54 9.75
N ALA A 51 1.38 5.81 9.81
CA ALA A 51 0.26 6.00 8.89
C ALA A 51 -0.40 7.38 9.04
N VAL A 52 -0.56 7.88 10.28
CA VAL A 52 -1.09 9.22 10.56
C VAL A 52 -0.17 10.29 9.99
N MET A 53 1.14 10.20 10.28
CA MET A 53 2.10 11.18 9.77
C MET A 53 2.17 11.15 8.24
N GLN A 54 2.14 9.98 7.62
CA GLN A 54 2.10 9.85 6.16
C GLN A 54 0.82 10.46 5.58
N PHE A 55 -0.34 10.23 6.20
CA PHE A 55 -1.61 10.77 5.75
C PHE A 55 -1.64 12.30 5.78
N VAL A 56 -1.11 12.90 6.84
CA VAL A 56 -1.07 14.36 7.00
C VAL A 56 -0.03 15.01 6.09
N PHE A 57 1.16 14.42 5.98
CA PHE A 57 2.29 15.08 5.31
C PHE A 57 2.43 14.76 3.82
N ALA A 58 1.84 13.67 3.30
CA ALA A 58 1.95 13.36 1.88
C ALA A 58 1.38 14.47 0.96
N PRO A 59 0.21 15.10 1.24
CA PRO A 59 -0.27 16.26 0.49
C PRO A 59 0.63 17.48 0.62
N VAL A 60 1.21 17.71 1.81
CA VAL A 60 2.13 18.83 2.05
C VAL A 60 3.37 18.70 1.16
N TRP A 61 3.95 17.50 1.07
CA TRP A 61 5.09 17.23 0.19
C TRP A 61 4.75 17.36 -1.29
N GLY A 62 3.54 16.97 -1.68
CA GLY A 62 3.05 17.23 -3.04
C GLY A 62 3.13 18.71 -3.39
N ASN A 63 2.54 19.57 -2.55
CA ASN A 63 2.57 21.03 -2.74
C ASN A 63 3.98 21.62 -2.68
N LEU A 64 4.81 21.16 -1.74
CA LEU A 64 6.20 21.61 -1.66
C LEU A 64 6.99 21.20 -2.92
N SER A 65 6.70 20.02 -3.47
CA SER A 65 7.28 19.55 -4.72
C SER A 65 6.89 20.42 -5.93
N ASP A 66 5.65 20.92 -5.97
CA ASP A 66 5.19 21.89 -6.98
C ASP A 66 5.85 23.27 -6.82
N ARG A 67 6.19 23.65 -5.60
CA ARG A 67 6.77 24.96 -5.29
C ARG A 67 8.28 25.01 -5.43
N TYR A 68 8.99 23.99 -4.94
CA TYR A 68 10.46 24.01 -4.87
C TYR A 68 11.13 23.16 -5.96
N GLY A 69 10.36 22.31 -6.64
CA GLY A 69 10.85 21.37 -7.65
C GLY A 69 10.79 19.91 -7.18
N ARG A 70 10.85 19.00 -8.13
CA ARG A 70 10.70 17.55 -7.87
C ARG A 70 11.95 16.95 -7.25
N LYS A 71 13.12 17.29 -7.81
CA LYS A 71 14.41 16.74 -7.41
C LYS A 71 14.77 17.04 -5.94
N PRO A 72 14.68 18.28 -5.42
CA PRO A 72 14.98 18.57 -4.02
C PRO A 72 14.10 17.79 -3.04
N ILE A 73 12.80 17.69 -3.32
CA ILE A 73 11.86 16.98 -2.46
C ILE A 73 12.11 15.46 -2.50
N LEU A 74 12.46 14.91 -3.67
CA LEU A 74 12.85 13.51 -3.80
C LEU A 74 14.12 13.20 -2.99
N ILE A 75 15.15 14.05 -3.07
CA ILE A 75 16.38 13.91 -2.29
C ILE A 75 16.06 13.94 -0.79
N LEU A 76 15.27 14.91 -0.34
CA LEU A 76 14.88 15.05 1.06
C LEU A 76 14.11 13.82 1.55
N GLY A 77 13.18 13.27 0.75
CA GLY A 77 12.44 12.07 1.09
C GLY A 77 13.34 10.84 1.25
N VAL A 78 14.30 10.65 0.33
CA VAL A 78 15.21 9.50 0.37
C VAL A 78 16.24 9.63 1.50
N LEU A 79 16.81 10.82 1.72
CA LEU A 79 17.70 11.08 2.86
C LEU A 79 16.95 10.94 4.20
N GLY A 80 15.70 11.44 4.25
CA GLY A 80 14.83 11.25 5.40
C GLY A 80 14.59 9.77 5.70
N THR A 81 14.37 8.96 4.66
CA THR A 81 14.25 7.51 4.79
C THR A 81 15.52 6.88 5.35
N ALA A 82 16.70 7.27 4.85
CA ALA A 82 17.99 6.79 5.36
C ALA A 82 18.19 7.15 6.85
N LEU A 83 17.90 8.39 7.23
CA LEU A 83 17.99 8.86 8.61
C LEU A 83 17.04 8.07 9.53
N CYS A 84 15.80 7.86 9.11
CA CYS A 84 14.83 7.12 9.92
C CYS A 84 15.25 5.66 10.13
N HIS A 85 15.80 4.98 9.11
CA HIS A 85 16.32 3.63 9.28
C HIS A 85 17.53 3.61 10.21
N LEU A 86 18.42 4.60 10.13
CA LEU A 86 19.54 4.72 11.06
C LEU A 86 19.04 4.87 12.50
N LEU A 87 18.03 5.74 12.74
CA LEU A 87 17.41 5.89 14.05
C LEU A 87 16.77 4.60 14.56
N PHE A 88 16.11 3.81 13.68
CA PHE A 88 15.61 2.49 14.04
C PHE A 88 16.73 1.56 14.52
N GLY A 89 17.81 1.48 13.76
CA GLY A 89 18.96 0.63 14.11
C GLY A 89 19.63 1.03 15.44
N LEU A 90 19.62 2.31 15.77
CA LEU A 90 20.18 2.87 17.02
C LEU A 90 19.20 2.86 18.19
N SER A 91 17.95 2.47 17.98
CA SER A 91 16.92 2.54 19.01
C SER A 91 17.20 1.55 20.14
N SER A 92 17.39 2.08 21.34
CA SER A 92 17.59 1.32 22.59
C SER A 92 16.42 1.47 23.57
N GLN A 93 15.43 2.30 23.24
CA GLN A 93 14.24 2.55 24.05
C GLN A 93 13.00 2.70 23.18
N LEU A 94 11.84 2.35 23.73
CA LEU A 94 10.56 2.34 23.00
C LEU A 94 10.20 3.71 22.39
N TRP A 95 10.41 4.82 23.11
CA TRP A 95 10.10 6.16 22.59
C TRP A 95 10.92 6.52 21.34
N MET A 96 12.14 5.97 21.19
CA MET A 96 12.96 6.19 19.99
C MET A 96 12.33 5.55 18.77
N LEU A 97 11.68 4.37 18.91
CA LEU A 97 10.93 3.74 17.84
C LEU A 97 9.74 4.60 17.41
N PHE A 98 9.00 5.19 18.35
CA PHE A 98 7.91 6.13 18.03
C PHE A 98 8.42 7.37 17.29
N LEU A 99 9.54 7.94 17.76
CA LEU A 99 10.17 9.07 17.08
C LEU A 99 10.58 8.69 15.64
N ALA A 100 11.27 7.56 15.47
CA ALA A 100 11.69 7.08 14.16
C ALA A 100 10.48 6.80 13.22
N ARG A 101 9.38 6.26 13.75
CA ARG A 101 8.12 6.04 13.00
C ARG A 101 7.45 7.37 12.61
N ALA A 102 7.37 8.33 13.52
CA ALA A 102 6.82 9.64 13.22
C ALA A 102 7.65 10.35 12.13
N MET A 103 8.97 10.39 12.30
CA MET A 103 9.87 10.96 11.29
C MET A 103 9.81 10.23 9.97
N ALA A 104 9.73 8.90 9.97
CA ALA A 104 9.57 8.12 8.75
C ALA A 104 8.26 8.45 8.02
N GLY A 105 7.13 8.56 8.73
CA GLY A 105 5.86 8.98 8.17
C GLY A 105 5.91 10.37 7.56
N ILE A 106 6.62 11.31 8.20
CA ILE A 106 6.80 12.67 7.69
C ILE A 106 7.70 12.67 6.44
N LEU A 107 8.93 12.20 6.57
CA LEU A 107 9.98 12.41 5.56
C LEU A 107 9.84 11.46 4.37
N SER A 108 9.61 10.16 4.61
CA SER A 108 9.52 9.19 3.50
C SER A 108 8.29 9.40 2.62
N SER A 109 7.24 10.03 3.16
CA SER A 109 6.02 10.35 2.40
C SER A 109 6.25 11.34 1.26
N ALA A 110 7.41 12.03 1.22
CA ALA A 110 7.82 12.91 0.13
C ALA A 110 8.22 12.15 -1.14
N THR A 111 8.76 10.93 -1.00
CA THR A 111 9.41 10.20 -2.10
C THR A 111 8.43 9.86 -3.22
N MET A 112 7.27 9.29 -2.89
CA MET A 112 6.34 8.77 -3.89
C MET A 112 5.62 9.87 -4.68
N PRO A 113 5.05 10.92 -4.05
CA PRO A 113 4.46 12.03 -4.78
C PRO A 113 5.47 12.73 -5.71
N ALA A 114 6.70 12.98 -5.22
CA ALA A 114 7.74 13.61 -6.02
C ALA A 114 8.17 12.74 -7.22
N ALA A 115 8.31 11.41 -7.04
CA ALA A 115 8.65 10.49 -8.12
C ALA A 115 7.55 10.40 -9.18
N MET A 116 6.28 10.32 -8.76
CA MET A 116 5.14 10.28 -9.68
C MET A 116 5.01 11.59 -10.47
N ALA A 117 5.15 12.72 -9.81
CA ALA A 117 5.15 14.03 -10.45
C ALA A 117 6.32 14.18 -11.43
N TYR A 118 7.53 13.73 -11.05
CA TYR A 118 8.70 13.75 -11.93
C TYR A 118 8.45 12.96 -13.22
N VAL A 119 7.87 11.76 -13.13
CA VAL A 119 7.50 10.96 -14.31
C VAL A 119 6.47 11.69 -15.16
N ALA A 120 5.43 12.27 -14.54
CA ALA A 120 4.40 13.02 -15.26
C ALA A 120 4.97 14.21 -16.02
N ASP A 121 5.95 14.93 -15.44
CA ASP A 121 6.59 16.12 -16.04
C ASP A 121 7.60 15.71 -17.14
N SER A 122 8.20 14.53 -17.06
CA SER A 122 9.32 14.09 -17.92
C SER A 122 8.90 13.17 -19.07
N THR A 123 7.63 12.75 -19.15
CA THR A 123 7.13 11.82 -20.17
C THR A 123 6.02 12.45 -21.01
N SER A 124 5.94 12.07 -22.28
CA SER A 124 4.78 12.39 -23.13
C SER A 124 3.51 11.68 -22.59
N GLU A 125 2.34 12.09 -23.06
CA GLU A 125 1.07 11.46 -22.67
C GLU A 125 1.07 9.95 -22.99
N GLU A 126 1.66 9.55 -24.10
CA GLU A 126 1.76 8.17 -24.56
C GLU A 126 2.72 7.34 -23.68
N GLU A 127 3.86 7.92 -23.28
CA GLU A 127 4.86 7.24 -22.44
C GLU A 127 4.52 7.28 -20.94
N ARG A 128 3.63 8.17 -20.50
CA ARG A 128 3.28 8.40 -19.08
C ARG A 128 2.74 7.13 -18.41
N SER A 129 1.87 6.40 -19.09
CA SER A 129 1.31 5.13 -18.58
C SER A 129 2.42 4.10 -18.32
N SER A 130 3.37 3.98 -19.24
CA SER A 130 4.52 3.09 -19.09
C SER A 130 5.43 3.52 -17.93
N GLY A 131 5.74 4.81 -17.83
CA GLY A 131 6.56 5.35 -16.74
C GLY A 131 5.93 5.14 -15.35
N MET A 132 4.62 5.35 -15.22
CA MET A 132 3.88 5.05 -13.99
C MET A 132 3.85 3.54 -13.69
N GLY A 133 3.77 2.70 -14.72
CA GLY A 133 3.88 1.24 -14.59
C GLY A 133 5.22 0.81 -14.00
N ILE A 134 6.32 1.43 -14.45
CA ILE A 134 7.67 1.18 -13.93
C ILE A 134 7.79 1.57 -12.45
N LEU A 135 7.22 2.70 -12.02
CA LEU A 135 7.20 3.09 -10.60
C LEU A 135 6.38 2.11 -9.75
N ARG A 136 5.25 1.62 -10.27
CA ARG A 136 4.46 0.58 -9.58
C ARG A 136 5.22 -0.74 -9.46
N ALA A 137 5.97 -1.12 -10.50
CA ALA A 137 6.84 -2.29 -10.45
C ALA A 137 7.96 -2.11 -9.41
N ALA A 138 8.57 -0.92 -9.31
CA ALA A 138 9.55 -0.60 -8.28
C ALA A 138 9.00 -0.73 -6.86
N LEU A 139 7.76 -0.23 -6.63
CA LEU A 139 7.02 -0.45 -5.38
C LEU A 139 6.89 -1.93 -5.05
N GLY A 140 6.43 -2.73 -6.02
CA GLY A 140 6.23 -4.17 -5.85
C GLY A 140 7.54 -4.89 -5.50
N VAL A 141 8.61 -4.62 -6.23
CA VAL A 141 9.93 -5.22 -5.98
C VAL A 141 10.42 -4.90 -4.57
N GLY A 142 10.34 -3.64 -4.14
CA GLY A 142 10.79 -3.24 -2.80
C GLY A 142 9.96 -3.89 -1.68
N ILE A 143 8.63 -3.91 -1.80
CA ILE A 143 7.74 -4.51 -0.81
C ILE A 143 7.89 -6.03 -0.73
N ILE A 144 8.18 -6.71 -1.84
CA ILE A 144 8.39 -8.16 -1.86
C ILE A 144 9.75 -8.53 -1.28
N LEU A 145 10.83 -7.88 -1.71
CA LEU A 145 12.18 -8.24 -1.29
C LEU A 145 12.52 -7.75 0.12
N GLY A 146 11.93 -6.62 0.54
CA GLY A 146 12.22 -6.01 1.84
C GLY A 146 12.04 -6.96 3.03
N PRO A 147 10.88 -7.59 3.20
CA PRO A 147 10.63 -8.51 4.30
C PRO A 147 11.56 -9.72 4.32
N GLY A 148 11.92 -10.27 3.15
CA GLY A 148 12.89 -11.36 3.05
C GLY A 148 14.27 -10.95 3.54
N ILE A 149 14.79 -9.84 2.98
CA ILE A 149 16.07 -9.27 3.39
C ILE A 149 16.04 -8.92 4.89
N GLY A 150 14.97 -8.25 5.33
CA GLY A 150 14.80 -7.91 6.74
C GLY A 150 14.83 -9.13 7.65
N GLY A 151 13.99 -10.12 7.37
CA GLY A 151 13.89 -11.31 8.18
C GLY A 151 15.17 -12.15 8.21
N TRP A 152 15.82 -12.38 7.06
CA TRP A 152 17.04 -13.16 6.97
C TRP A 152 18.23 -12.51 7.66
N PHE A 153 18.43 -11.21 7.48
CA PHE A 153 19.51 -10.48 8.13
C PHE A 153 19.25 -10.16 9.60
N ALA A 154 18.00 -10.22 10.06
CA ALA A 154 17.67 -10.11 11.48
C ALA A 154 18.23 -11.24 12.34
N SER A 155 18.62 -12.38 11.73
CA SER A 155 19.35 -13.46 12.41
C SER A 155 20.74 -13.04 12.89
N ILE A 156 21.37 -12.05 12.25
CA ILE A 156 22.65 -11.48 12.70
C ILE A 156 22.43 -10.55 13.90
N SER A 157 21.53 -9.59 13.76
CA SER A 157 20.98 -8.75 14.83
C SER A 157 19.71 -8.06 14.34
N LEU A 158 18.78 -7.73 15.23
CA LEU A 158 17.55 -7.00 14.88
C LEU A 158 17.84 -5.62 14.27
N SER A 159 18.98 -5.01 14.59
CA SER A 159 19.40 -3.69 14.10
C SER A 159 20.05 -3.73 12.70
N PHE A 160 20.68 -4.85 12.34
CA PHE A 160 21.48 -4.94 11.10
C PHE A 160 20.68 -4.62 9.83
N PRO A 161 19.45 -5.14 9.62
CA PRO A 161 18.67 -4.82 8.43
C PRO A 161 18.35 -3.33 8.31
N PHE A 162 18.20 -2.61 9.42
CA PHE A 162 17.96 -1.16 9.41
C PHE A 162 19.21 -0.38 8.99
N TYR A 163 20.40 -0.78 9.44
CA TYR A 163 21.65 -0.18 8.96
C TYR A 163 21.84 -0.42 7.47
N LEU A 164 21.54 -1.63 6.98
CA LEU A 164 21.58 -1.94 5.56
C LEU A 164 20.60 -1.06 4.77
N ALA A 165 19.34 -0.92 5.23
CA ALA A 165 18.35 -0.06 4.61
C ALA A 165 18.78 1.42 4.61
N ALA A 166 19.38 1.90 5.70
CA ALA A 166 19.92 3.25 5.80
C ALA A 166 21.03 3.49 4.76
N ALA A 167 21.98 2.56 4.67
CA ALA A 167 23.08 2.63 3.71
C ALA A 167 22.57 2.62 2.26
N LEU A 168 21.68 1.69 1.91
CA LEU A 168 21.08 1.62 0.56
C LEU A 168 20.32 2.88 0.21
N SER A 169 19.54 3.43 1.15
CA SER A 169 18.80 4.69 0.94
C SER A 169 19.74 5.88 0.77
N ALA A 170 20.81 5.98 1.55
CA ALA A 170 21.83 7.01 1.38
C ALA A 170 22.56 6.89 0.02
N LEU A 171 22.90 5.68 -0.39
CA LEU A 171 23.52 5.42 -1.70
C LEU A 171 22.59 5.77 -2.86
N ALA A 172 21.27 5.57 -2.72
CA ALA A 172 20.29 5.91 -3.75
C ALA A 172 20.20 7.43 -4.02
N VAL A 173 20.71 8.28 -3.12
CA VAL A 173 20.79 9.74 -3.33
C VAL A 173 21.84 10.10 -4.37
N LEU A 174 22.92 9.34 -4.47
CA LEU A 174 24.04 9.65 -5.39
C LEU A 174 23.61 9.75 -6.87
N PRO A 175 22.91 8.76 -7.45
CA PRO A 175 22.45 8.87 -8.83
C PRO A 175 21.39 9.96 -9.03
N ILE A 176 20.58 10.28 -8.00
CA ILE A 176 19.64 11.40 -8.07
C ILE A 176 20.41 12.72 -8.20
N CYS A 177 21.43 12.95 -7.35
CA CYS A 177 22.22 14.15 -7.38
C CYS A 177 23.02 14.29 -8.68
N ALA A 178 23.69 13.21 -9.10
CA ALA A 178 24.62 13.22 -10.22
C ALA A 178 23.94 13.26 -11.60
N ALA A 179 22.84 12.56 -11.78
CA ALA A 179 22.31 12.27 -13.11
C ALA A 179 20.83 12.62 -13.34
N LEU A 180 20.07 12.94 -12.26
CA LEU A 180 18.69 13.33 -12.42
C LEU A 180 18.57 14.86 -12.52
N PRO A 181 18.21 15.47 -13.69
CA PRO A 181 17.95 16.90 -13.78
C PRO A 181 16.63 17.26 -13.07
N GLU A 182 16.43 18.53 -12.77
CA GLU A 182 15.11 18.99 -12.32
C GLU A 182 14.11 18.88 -13.48
N SER A 183 12.91 18.37 -13.17
CA SER A 183 11.85 18.20 -14.19
C SER A 183 10.89 19.37 -14.26
N LEU A 184 10.75 20.15 -13.17
CA LEU A 184 9.85 21.28 -13.11
C LEU A 184 10.58 22.59 -13.44
N PRO A 185 10.30 23.23 -14.60
CA PRO A 185 10.90 24.50 -14.97
C PRO A 185 10.59 25.61 -13.94
N PRO A 186 11.51 26.55 -13.70
CA PRO A 186 11.30 27.64 -12.73
C PRO A 186 10.02 28.43 -12.94
N GLU A 187 9.63 28.64 -14.20
CA GLU A 187 8.44 29.41 -14.60
C GLU A 187 7.11 28.75 -14.19
N LYS A 188 7.15 27.42 -13.99
CA LYS A 188 5.97 26.62 -13.57
C LYS A 188 5.91 26.42 -12.06
N ARG A 189 6.93 26.84 -11.31
CA ARG A 189 6.96 26.70 -9.86
C ARG A 189 6.05 27.73 -9.19
N GLY A 190 5.37 27.31 -8.13
CA GLY A 190 4.54 28.21 -7.32
C GLY A 190 3.22 28.63 -7.97
N LEU A 191 2.87 28.12 -9.14
CA LEU A 191 1.50 28.22 -9.62
C LEU A 191 0.59 27.50 -8.62
N PRO A 192 -0.57 28.07 -8.26
CA PRO A 192 -1.47 27.41 -7.34
C PRO A 192 -1.78 26.02 -7.89
N GLY A 193 -1.15 25.00 -7.28
CA GLY A 193 -1.54 23.61 -7.49
C GLY A 193 -2.99 23.47 -7.05
N THR A 194 -3.68 22.55 -7.65
CA THR A 194 -5.06 22.20 -7.30
C THR A 194 -5.22 22.21 -5.78
N ASP A 195 -6.09 23.08 -5.30
CA ASP A 195 -6.45 23.24 -3.90
C ASP A 195 -6.49 21.89 -3.18
N VAL A 196 -5.72 21.77 -2.10
CA VAL A 196 -5.73 20.60 -1.18
C VAL A 196 -7.05 20.61 -0.35
N SER A 197 -8.12 21.15 -0.91
CA SER A 197 -9.44 21.16 -0.29
C SER A 197 -10.07 19.77 -0.09
N GLY A 198 -9.37 18.70 -0.54
CA GLY A 198 -9.87 17.33 -0.45
C GLY A 198 -9.83 16.68 0.95
N LEU A 199 -9.14 17.27 1.93
CA LEU A 199 -9.01 16.72 3.28
C LEU A 199 -9.91 17.41 4.32
N GLN A 200 -10.93 18.14 3.90
CA GLN A 200 -11.90 18.67 4.86
C GLN A 200 -12.68 17.50 5.47
N PRO A 201 -12.67 17.32 6.81
CA PRO A 201 -13.40 16.23 7.48
C PRO A 201 -14.88 16.16 7.10
N GLY A 202 -15.51 17.32 6.85
CA GLY A 202 -16.87 17.41 6.38
C GLY A 202 -17.08 16.82 4.99
N ALA A 203 -16.10 16.95 4.08
CA ALA A 203 -16.18 16.38 2.74
C ALA A 203 -16.04 14.86 2.75
N LEU A 204 -15.21 14.31 3.64
CA LEU A 204 -15.09 12.87 3.85
C LEU A 204 -16.43 12.32 4.36
N TRP A 205 -17.01 12.93 5.41
CA TRP A 205 -18.28 12.49 5.96
C TRP A 205 -19.43 12.53 4.94
N GLN A 206 -19.54 13.61 4.19
CA GLN A 206 -20.55 13.74 3.13
C GLN A 206 -20.38 12.70 2.01
N ALA A 207 -19.15 12.31 1.70
CA ALA A 207 -18.86 11.32 0.65
C ALA A 207 -19.42 9.93 0.99
N LEU A 208 -19.54 9.57 2.28
CA LEU A 208 -20.14 8.29 2.72
C LEU A 208 -21.63 8.16 2.33
N PHE A 209 -22.34 9.27 2.29
CA PHE A 209 -23.76 9.29 1.94
C PHE A 209 -23.98 9.57 0.43
N GLY A 210 -22.91 9.63 -0.33
CA GLY A 210 -22.93 9.80 -1.77
C GLY A 210 -23.06 8.47 -2.54
N PRO A 211 -23.17 8.52 -3.86
CA PRO A 211 -23.38 7.34 -4.72
C PRO A 211 -22.24 6.31 -4.66
N ILE A 212 -21.04 6.71 -4.25
CA ILE A 212 -19.88 5.81 -4.08
C ILE A 212 -19.61 5.51 -2.60
N GLY A 213 -20.49 5.92 -1.67
CA GLY A 213 -20.24 5.83 -0.23
C GLY A 213 -19.94 4.42 0.25
N PHE A 214 -20.71 3.43 -0.22
CA PHE A 214 -20.47 2.03 0.12
C PHE A 214 -19.11 1.53 -0.39
N LEU A 215 -18.70 1.92 -1.59
CA LEU A 215 -17.37 1.56 -2.13
C LEU A 215 -16.22 2.20 -1.33
N LEU A 216 -16.42 3.42 -0.83
CA LEU A 216 -15.46 4.07 0.07
C LEU A 216 -15.38 3.34 1.42
N LEU A 217 -16.53 2.92 1.96
CA LEU A 217 -16.58 2.08 3.15
C LEU A 217 -15.87 0.75 2.93
N LEU A 218 -16.09 0.08 1.79
CA LEU A 218 -15.34 -1.14 1.44
C LEU A 218 -13.83 -0.88 1.36
N ALA A 219 -13.40 0.23 0.76
CA ALA A 219 -11.99 0.59 0.70
C ALA A 219 -11.37 0.78 2.10
N PHE A 220 -12.14 1.38 3.04
CA PHE A 220 -11.74 1.47 4.44
C PHE A 220 -11.65 0.08 5.09
N LEU A 221 -12.70 -0.74 5.01
CA LEU A 221 -12.77 -2.07 5.64
C LEU A 221 -11.66 -3.01 5.13
N LEU A 222 -11.41 -2.97 3.83
CA LEU A 222 -10.30 -3.67 3.19
C LEU A 222 -8.95 -3.32 3.77
N SER A 223 -8.67 -2.02 3.81
CA SER A 223 -7.40 -1.52 4.31
C SER A 223 -7.27 -1.77 5.81
N PHE A 224 -8.37 -1.62 6.57
CA PHE A 224 -8.45 -1.91 8.00
C PHE A 224 -8.08 -3.37 8.31
N ALA A 225 -8.72 -4.33 7.62
CA ALA A 225 -8.50 -5.74 7.87
C ALA A 225 -7.11 -6.20 7.43
N LEU A 226 -6.64 -5.75 6.24
CA LEU A 226 -5.31 -6.10 5.74
C LEU A 226 -4.20 -5.57 6.66
N THR A 227 -4.24 -4.28 7.00
CA THR A 227 -3.17 -3.69 7.83
C THR A 227 -3.27 -4.10 9.29
N GLY A 228 -4.46 -4.43 9.77
CA GLY A 228 -4.65 -5.11 11.06
C GLY A 228 -3.96 -6.47 11.07
N PHE A 229 -4.18 -7.30 10.04
CA PHE A 229 -3.49 -8.57 9.85
C PHE A 229 -1.96 -8.39 9.77
N GLU A 230 -1.48 -7.54 8.87
CA GLU A 230 -0.04 -7.29 8.68
C GLU A 230 0.63 -6.82 9.98
N GLY A 231 -0.09 -6.03 10.78
CA GLY A 231 0.40 -5.46 12.02
C GLY A 231 0.71 -6.50 13.09
N ILE A 232 -0.13 -7.51 13.21
CA ILE A 232 -0.03 -8.51 14.30
C ILE A 232 0.48 -9.88 13.85
N PHE A 233 0.51 -10.16 12.54
CA PHE A 233 0.82 -11.50 12.01
C PHE A 233 2.16 -12.05 12.52
N ALA A 234 3.22 -11.21 12.51
CA ALA A 234 4.53 -11.65 12.98
C ALA A 234 4.53 -11.91 14.50
N LEU A 235 3.84 -11.08 15.28
CA LEU A 235 3.70 -11.29 16.74
C LEU A 235 2.84 -12.53 17.04
N TYR A 236 1.78 -12.74 16.27
CA TYR A 236 0.92 -13.93 16.36
C TYR A 236 1.70 -15.21 16.13
N THR A 237 2.44 -15.28 15.02
CA THR A 237 3.22 -16.48 14.67
C THR A 237 4.40 -16.69 15.61
N PHE A 238 4.99 -15.63 16.16
CA PHE A 238 6.01 -15.74 17.19
C PHE A 238 5.45 -16.33 18.48
N LYS A 239 4.31 -15.83 18.98
CA LYS A 239 3.72 -16.30 20.25
C LYS A 239 3.17 -17.73 20.17
N LEU A 240 2.56 -18.12 19.04
CA LEU A 240 1.96 -19.44 18.90
C LEU A 240 2.96 -20.53 18.48
N TYR A 241 3.83 -20.20 17.52
CA TYR A 241 4.68 -21.21 16.86
C TYR A 241 6.17 -20.97 17.09
N GLY A 242 6.57 -19.91 17.79
CA GLY A 242 7.97 -19.55 17.99
C GLY A 242 8.69 -19.15 16.68
N TYR A 243 7.97 -18.65 15.65
CA TYR A 243 8.62 -18.27 14.40
C TYR A 243 9.45 -17.00 14.58
N GLY A 244 10.73 -17.10 14.24
CA GLY A 244 11.63 -15.96 14.20
C GLY A 244 11.43 -15.07 12.95
N PRO A 245 12.15 -13.92 12.89
CA PRO A 245 12.05 -12.96 11.78
C PRO A 245 12.30 -13.59 10.41
N GLU A 246 13.17 -14.59 10.31
CA GLU A 246 13.51 -15.29 9.07
C GLU A 246 12.30 -16.02 8.46
N ARG A 247 11.58 -16.82 9.29
CA ARG A 247 10.39 -17.55 8.84
C ARG A 247 9.27 -16.58 8.47
N VAL A 248 9.05 -15.57 9.29
CA VAL A 248 8.06 -14.52 9.03
C VAL A 248 8.40 -13.76 7.74
N GLY A 249 9.64 -13.34 7.55
CA GLY A 249 10.11 -12.69 6.34
C GLY A 249 9.88 -13.53 5.08
N THR A 250 10.17 -14.84 5.15
CA THR A 250 9.92 -15.78 4.05
C THR A 250 8.43 -15.90 3.71
N ILE A 251 7.55 -16.00 4.72
CA ILE A 251 6.09 -16.00 4.51
C ILE A 251 5.63 -14.73 3.81
N ILE A 252 6.10 -13.55 4.26
CA ILE A 252 5.70 -12.26 3.67
C ILE A 252 6.22 -12.11 2.23
N VAL A 253 7.40 -12.62 1.90
CA VAL A 253 7.88 -12.68 0.50
C VAL A 253 6.94 -13.50 -0.38
N LEU A 254 6.54 -14.69 0.08
CA LEU A 254 5.59 -15.54 -0.65
C LEU A 254 4.22 -14.85 -0.82
N ILE A 255 3.72 -14.19 0.23
CA ILE A 255 2.53 -13.31 0.16
C ILE A 255 2.68 -12.27 -0.94
N GLY A 256 3.82 -11.59 -0.98
CA GLY A 256 4.11 -10.57 -1.98
C GLY A 256 4.13 -11.12 -3.41
N ILE A 257 4.75 -12.27 -3.62
CA ILE A 257 4.79 -12.95 -4.93
C ILE A 257 3.38 -13.36 -5.38
N ILE A 258 2.60 -14.00 -4.48
CA ILE A 258 1.21 -14.40 -4.78
C ILE A 258 0.40 -13.15 -5.14
N SER A 259 0.49 -12.08 -4.34
CA SER A 259 -0.23 -10.84 -4.56
C SER A 259 0.13 -10.19 -5.90
N ALA A 260 1.41 -10.10 -6.24
CA ALA A 260 1.87 -9.55 -7.51
C ALA A 260 1.39 -10.38 -8.71
N THR A 261 1.43 -11.71 -8.61
CA THR A 261 0.96 -12.63 -9.65
C THR A 261 -0.54 -12.49 -9.86
N MET A 262 -1.33 -12.48 -8.79
CA MET A 262 -2.79 -12.31 -8.86
C MET A 262 -3.17 -10.96 -9.46
N GLN A 263 -2.54 -9.88 -9.00
CA GLN A 263 -2.83 -8.54 -9.51
C GLN A 263 -2.37 -8.34 -10.96
N GLY A 264 -1.19 -8.85 -11.32
CA GLY A 264 -0.62 -8.66 -12.66
C GLY A 264 -1.26 -9.51 -13.74
N LEU A 265 -1.57 -10.77 -13.45
CA LEU A 265 -2.01 -11.74 -14.44
C LEU A 265 -3.53 -11.98 -14.43
N LEU A 266 -4.16 -11.98 -13.25
CA LEU A 266 -5.53 -12.49 -13.12
C LEU A 266 -6.59 -11.41 -12.97
N THR A 267 -6.25 -10.23 -12.40
CA THR A 267 -7.24 -9.16 -12.18
C THR A 267 -7.93 -8.75 -13.49
N GLY A 268 -7.17 -8.51 -14.56
CA GLY A 268 -7.73 -8.07 -15.84
C GLY A 268 -8.66 -9.10 -16.50
N PRO A 269 -8.21 -10.34 -16.72
CA PRO A 269 -9.05 -11.40 -17.29
C PRO A 269 -10.30 -11.73 -16.47
N LEU A 270 -10.15 -11.80 -15.13
CA LEU A 270 -11.27 -12.10 -14.24
C LEU A 270 -12.31 -10.97 -14.23
N SER A 271 -11.86 -9.69 -14.19
CA SER A 271 -12.73 -8.53 -14.23
C SER A 271 -13.55 -8.47 -15.54
N LYS A 272 -12.96 -8.87 -16.66
CA LYS A 272 -13.66 -8.95 -17.94
C LYS A 272 -14.67 -10.09 -18.00
N ARG A 273 -14.40 -11.21 -17.32
CA ARG A 273 -15.24 -12.43 -17.40
C ARG A 273 -16.37 -12.42 -16.38
N TRP A 274 -16.12 -11.99 -15.15
CA TRP A 274 -17.07 -12.11 -14.03
C TRP A 274 -17.64 -10.76 -13.56
N GLY A 275 -17.05 -9.64 -14.00
CA GLY A 275 -17.39 -8.32 -13.52
C GLY A 275 -16.77 -8.00 -12.13
N GLU A 276 -16.67 -6.73 -11.81
CA GLU A 276 -16.05 -6.29 -10.57
C GLU A 276 -16.86 -6.65 -9.33
N THR A 277 -18.19 -6.60 -9.40
CA THR A 277 -19.10 -6.92 -8.29
C THR A 277 -18.91 -8.37 -7.83
N CYS A 278 -18.91 -9.32 -8.76
CA CYS A 278 -18.72 -10.74 -8.45
C CYS A 278 -17.33 -11.01 -7.86
N ILE A 279 -16.28 -10.36 -8.39
CA ILE A 279 -14.92 -10.48 -7.83
C ILE A 279 -14.88 -9.94 -6.41
N ILE A 280 -15.52 -8.80 -6.11
CA ILE A 280 -15.58 -8.22 -4.78
C ILE A 280 -16.25 -9.21 -3.82
N GLN A 281 -17.38 -9.78 -4.18
CA GLN A 281 -18.14 -10.73 -3.35
C GLN A 281 -17.35 -12.01 -3.06
N ILE A 282 -16.80 -12.64 -4.08
CA ILE A 282 -15.97 -13.85 -3.94
C ILE A 282 -14.73 -13.56 -3.09
N SER A 283 -14.07 -12.43 -3.33
CA SER A 283 -12.86 -12.06 -2.61
C SER A 283 -13.12 -11.76 -1.13
N LEU A 284 -14.25 -11.10 -0.81
CA LEU A 284 -14.68 -10.86 0.57
C LEU A 284 -14.94 -12.19 1.31
N LEU A 285 -15.62 -13.14 0.65
CA LEU A 285 -15.85 -14.47 1.22
C LEU A 285 -14.53 -15.24 1.44
N VAL A 286 -13.64 -15.24 0.44
CA VAL A 286 -12.33 -15.90 0.54
C VAL A 286 -11.50 -15.28 1.68
N CYS A 287 -11.52 -13.96 1.83
CA CYS A 287 -10.83 -13.29 2.94
C CYS A 287 -11.43 -13.65 4.29
N ALA A 288 -12.76 -13.67 4.41
CA ALA A 288 -13.44 -14.02 5.66
C ALA A 288 -13.12 -15.46 6.09
N VAL A 289 -13.21 -16.41 5.17
CA VAL A 289 -12.85 -17.82 5.41
C VAL A 289 -11.35 -17.95 5.71
N GLY A 290 -10.49 -17.22 4.97
CA GLY A 290 -9.05 -17.24 5.17
C GLY A 290 -8.65 -16.83 6.59
N PHE A 291 -9.27 -15.82 7.17
CA PHE A 291 -9.05 -15.41 8.55
C PHE A 291 -9.39 -16.51 9.56
N VAL A 292 -10.48 -17.23 9.35
CA VAL A 292 -10.88 -18.34 10.23
C VAL A 292 -9.94 -19.52 10.08
N LEU A 293 -9.53 -19.86 8.85
CA LEU A 293 -8.60 -20.96 8.59
C LEU A 293 -7.22 -20.72 9.21
N MET A 294 -6.75 -19.45 9.28
CA MET A 294 -5.49 -19.14 9.95
C MET A 294 -5.48 -19.49 11.43
N LEU A 295 -6.64 -19.48 12.10
CA LEU A 295 -6.75 -19.87 13.51
C LEU A 295 -6.69 -21.38 13.74
N GLN A 296 -6.84 -22.18 12.68
CA GLN A 296 -6.83 -23.65 12.73
C GLN A 296 -5.48 -24.21 12.26
N ALA A 297 -4.57 -23.38 11.78
CA ALA A 297 -3.27 -23.81 11.32
C ALA A 297 -2.39 -24.22 12.51
N GLU A 298 -1.74 -25.37 12.44
CA GLU A 298 -0.84 -25.90 13.47
C GLU A 298 0.60 -26.00 12.95
N THR A 299 0.76 -26.22 11.65
CA THR A 299 2.06 -26.44 11.03
C THR A 299 2.49 -25.24 10.15
N TYR A 300 3.79 -25.14 9.88
CA TYR A 300 4.33 -24.10 8.98
C TYR A 300 3.68 -24.10 7.59
N TYR A 301 3.44 -25.28 7.03
CA TYR A 301 2.82 -25.41 5.70
C TYR A 301 1.34 -25.01 5.72
N GLU A 302 0.62 -25.30 6.80
CA GLU A 302 -0.77 -24.87 6.96
C GLU A 302 -0.86 -23.35 7.10
N VAL A 303 0.06 -22.72 7.87
CA VAL A 303 0.15 -21.26 7.93
C VAL A 303 0.39 -20.68 6.53
N LEU A 304 1.32 -21.25 5.75
CA LEU A 304 1.56 -20.81 4.36
C LEU A 304 0.33 -20.94 3.47
N LEU A 305 -0.38 -22.06 3.55
CA LEU A 305 -1.56 -22.33 2.73
C LEU A 305 -2.73 -21.39 3.10
N THR A 306 -3.00 -21.24 4.39
CA THR A 306 -4.13 -20.41 4.88
C THR A 306 -3.89 -18.92 4.63
N VAL A 307 -2.67 -18.45 4.85
CA VAL A 307 -2.27 -17.08 4.51
C VAL A 307 -2.28 -16.87 3.00
N GLY A 308 -1.76 -17.82 2.22
CA GLY A 308 -1.82 -17.77 0.74
C GLY A 308 -3.25 -17.70 0.22
N PHE A 309 -4.16 -18.51 0.79
CA PHE A 309 -5.58 -18.48 0.46
C PHE A 309 -6.21 -17.10 0.74
N PHE A 310 -5.96 -16.53 1.92
CA PHE A 310 -6.40 -15.18 2.26
C PHE A 310 -5.89 -14.12 1.27
N ILE A 311 -4.60 -14.18 0.93
CA ILE A 311 -3.96 -13.21 0.04
C ILE A 311 -4.48 -13.29 -1.39
N ILE A 312 -4.86 -14.47 -1.88
CA ILE A 312 -5.51 -14.62 -3.20
C ILE A 312 -6.78 -13.77 -3.27
N GLY A 313 -7.64 -13.86 -2.26
CA GLY A 313 -8.84 -13.02 -2.17
C GLY A 313 -8.50 -11.53 -2.05
N ASN A 314 -7.62 -11.18 -1.12
CA ASN A 314 -7.25 -9.80 -0.84
C ASN A 314 -6.60 -9.09 -2.05
N ALA A 315 -5.75 -9.79 -2.82
CA ALA A 315 -5.06 -9.23 -3.97
C ALA A 315 -5.99 -8.77 -5.11
N LEU A 316 -7.12 -9.44 -5.28
CA LEU A 316 -8.13 -9.10 -6.30
C LEU A 316 -9.08 -8.00 -5.84
N LEU A 317 -9.31 -7.90 -4.55
CA LEU A 317 -10.34 -7.05 -3.95
C LEU A 317 -10.06 -5.55 -4.14
N ARG A 318 -8.84 -5.11 -3.82
CA ARG A 318 -8.45 -3.70 -3.93
C ARG A 318 -8.54 -3.15 -5.37
N PRO A 319 -8.00 -3.82 -6.40
CA PRO A 319 -8.15 -3.38 -7.79
C PRO A 319 -9.61 -3.34 -8.24
N ALA A 320 -10.43 -4.33 -7.84
CA ALA A 320 -11.84 -4.41 -8.22
C ALA A 320 -12.64 -3.23 -7.64
N VAL A 321 -12.47 -2.91 -6.35
CA VAL A 321 -13.11 -1.75 -5.70
C VAL A 321 -12.68 -0.44 -6.37
N THR A 322 -11.38 -0.27 -6.62
CA THR A 322 -10.85 0.95 -7.27
C THR A 322 -11.38 1.10 -8.70
N SER A 323 -11.46 0.00 -9.45
CA SER A 323 -12.04 -0.02 -10.80
C SER A 323 -13.51 0.39 -10.78
N LEU A 324 -14.30 -0.15 -9.86
CA LEU A 324 -15.71 0.15 -9.75
C LEU A 324 -15.94 1.62 -9.36
N ILE A 325 -15.17 2.18 -8.42
CA ILE A 325 -15.20 3.62 -8.08
C ILE A 325 -14.90 4.47 -9.32
N SER A 326 -13.89 4.11 -10.11
CA SER A 326 -13.53 4.85 -11.32
C SER A 326 -14.63 4.80 -12.38
N LYS A 327 -15.32 3.67 -12.53
CA LYS A 327 -16.45 3.49 -13.47
C LYS A 327 -17.71 4.21 -13.03
N SER A 328 -17.97 4.28 -11.73
CA SER A 328 -19.15 4.94 -11.16
C SER A 328 -19.07 6.47 -11.20
N THR A 329 -17.91 7.04 -11.55
CA THR A 329 -17.67 8.50 -11.49
C THR A 329 -17.05 9.01 -12.79
N THR A 330 -17.88 9.46 -13.73
CA THR A 330 -17.41 9.90 -15.07
C THR A 330 -16.82 11.31 -15.07
N ARG A 331 -17.35 12.26 -14.27
CA ARG A 331 -16.97 13.69 -14.31
C ARG A 331 -15.95 14.13 -13.24
N ALA A 332 -15.69 13.32 -12.20
CA ALA A 332 -14.85 13.69 -11.07
C ALA A 332 -13.94 12.55 -10.60
N GLN A 333 -13.36 11.78 -11.53
CA GLN A 333 -12.53 10.61 -11.23
C GLN A 333 -11.38 10.92 -10.26
N GLY A 334 -10.69 12.04 -10.44
CA GLY A 334 -9.60 12.45 -9.55
C GLY A 334 -10.05 12.65 -8.11
N LYS A 335 -11.21 13.27 -7.89
CA LYS A 335 -11.79 13.46 -6.55
C LYS A 335 -12.23 12.12 -5.93
N ALA A 336 -12.86 11.24 -6.72
CA ALA A 336 -13.30 9.93 -6.25
C ALA A 336 -12.11 9.03 -5.86
N LEU A 337 -11.04 9.00 -6.66
CA LEU A 337 -9.81 8.28 -6.33
C LEU A 337 -9.06 8.90 -5.14
N GLY A 338 -9.09 10.22 -4.99
CA GLY A 338 -8.58 10.91 -3.81
C GLY A 338 -9.32 10.49 -2.54
N LEU A 339 -10.66 10.46 -2.58
CA LEU A 339 -11.50 9.96 -1.48
C LEU A 339 -11.19 8.48 -1.17
N ASN A 340 -11.10 7.62 -2.20
CA ASN A 340 -10.70 6.22 -2.02
C ASN A 340 -9.37 6.08 -1.27
N ASN A 341 -8.35 6.85 -1.66
CA ASN A 341 -7.06 6.84 -0.99
C ASN A 341 -7.14 7.35 0.46
N ALA A 342 -7.97 8.35 0.74
CA ALA A 342 -8.19 8.86 2.08
C ALA A 342 -8.83 7.79 2.98
N TYR A 343 -9.90 7.10 2.52
CA TYR A 343 -10.54 6.02 3.26
C TYR A 343 -9.61 4.83 3.49
N MET A 344 -8.81 4.46 2.49
CA MET A 344 -7.77 3.44 2.67
C MET A 344 -6.72 3.86 3.70
N SER A 345 -6.37 5.15 3.76
CA SER A 345 -5.42 5.66 4.76
C SER A 345 -6.01 5.63 6.17
N LEU A 346 -7.29 5.93 6.34
CA LEU A 346 -7.99 5.74 7.62
C LEU A 346 -7.97 4.27 8.04
N GLY A 347 -8.22 3.33 7.12
CA GLY A 347 -8.10 1.90 7.40
C GLY A 347 -6.70 1.51 7.89
N ARG A 348 -5.65 2.05 7.27
CA ARG A 348 -4.24 1.85 7.69
C ARG A 348 -3.91 2.41 9.07
N ILE A 349 -4.64 3.44 9.52
CA ILE A 349 -4.47 4.01 10.86
C ILE A 349 -5.18 3.16 11.89
N PHE A 350 -6.48 2.88 11.67
CA PHE A 350 -7.31 2.22 12.67
C PHE A 350 -7.12 0.70 12.72
N GLY A 351 -6.75 0.06 11.60
CA GLY A 351 -6.57 -1.40 11.53
C GLY A 351 -5.56 -1.93 12.53
N PRO A 352 -4.30 -1.49 12.49
CA PRO A 352 -3.27 -1.96 13.43
C PRO A 352 -3.57 -1.61 14.89
N VAL A 353 -4.17 -0.43 15.15
CA VAL A 353 -4.55 -0.02 16.51
C VAL A 353 -5.56 -1.01 17.09
N CYS A 354 -6.68 -1.20 16.38
CA CYS A 354 -7.71 -2.14 16.82
C CYS A 354 -7.16 -3.56 16.97
N ALA A 355 -6.39 -4.02 15.98
CA ALA A 355 -5.81 -5.35 16.00
C ALA A 355 -4.86 -5.54 17.20
N GLY A 356 -4.04 -4.55 17.54
CA GLY A 356 -3.13 -4.60 18.67
C GLY A 356 -3.85 -4.68 20.02
N PHE A 357 -4.87 -3.84 20.26
CA PHE A 357 -5.68 -3.89 21.48
C PHE A 357 -6.45 -5.20 21.62
N LEU A 358 -7.02 -5.70 20.53
CA LEU A 358 -7.72 -6.98 20.51
C LEU A 358 -6.79 -8.16 20.80
N PHE A 359 -5.57 -8.10 20.24
CA PHE A 359 -4.55 -9.11 20.44
C PHE A 359 -4.10 -9.21 21.90
N ASP A 360 -3.98 -8.10 22.60
CA ASP A 360 -3.65 -8.08 24.03
C ASP A 360 -4.75 -8.71 24.89
N SER A 361 -6.01 -8.65 24.45
CA SER A 361 -7.14 -9.30 25.11
C SER A 361 -7.21 -10.78 24.80
N ASN A 362 -7.07 -11.14 23.53
CA ASN A 362 -7.01 -12.54 23.07
C ASN A 362 -6.34 -12.59 21.69
N ILE A 363 -5.39 -13.51 21.54
CA ILE A 363 -4.58 -13.68 20.33
C ILE A 363 -5.40 -13.97 19.06
N SER A 364 -6.60 -14.55 19.20
CA SER A 364 -7.49 -14.89 18.08
C SER A 364 -8.46 -13.77 17.69
N TYR A 365 -8.72 -12.80 18.57
CA TYR A 365 -9.74 -11.76 18.32
C TYR A 365 -9.49 -10.92 17.07
N PRO A 366 -8.27 -10.51 16.73
CA PRO A 366 -8.02 -9.74 15.52
C PRO A 366 -8.45 -10.49 14.24
N TYR A 367 -8.24 -11.79 14.19
CA TYR A 367 -8.63 -12.64 13.06
C TYR A 367 -10.16 -12.81 12.97
N LEU A 368 -10.82 -13.04 14.11
CA LEU A 368 -12.28 -13.14 14.16
C LEU A 368 -12.96 -11.83 13.76
N ILE A 369 -12.44 -10.69 14.23
CA ILE A 369 -12.95 -9.37 13.82
C ILE A 369 -12.63 -9.09 12.37
N GLY A 370 -11.44 -9.45 11.87
CA GLY A 370 -11.11 -9.37 10.45
C GLY A 370 -12.10 -10.15 9.59
N SER A 371 -12.42 -11.40 9.98
CA SER A 371 -13.44 -12.21 9.31
C SER A 371 -14.82 -11.55 9.34
N THR A 372 -15.26 -11.07 10.51
CA THR A 372 -16.54 -10.39 10.67
C THR A 372 -16.66 -9.15 9.80
N VAL A 373 -15.60 -8.33 9.75
CA VAL A 373 -15.53 -7.14 8.89
C VAL A 373 -15.67 -7.50 7.40
N MET A 374 -15.03 -8.59 6.96
CA MET A 374 -15.18 -9.06 5.57
C MET A 374 -16.57 -9.58 5.29
N LEU A 375 -17.21 -10.28 6.24
CA LEU A 375 -18.61 -10.74 6.11
C LEU A 375 -19.59 -9.57 6.07
N VAL A 376 -19.41 -8.55 6.91
CA VAL A 376 -20.22 -7.33 6.88
C VAL A 376 -20.10 -6.63 5.51
N GLY A 377 -18.87 -6.53 4.97
CA GLY A 377 -18.65 -6.04 3.62
C GLY A 377 -19.35 -6.89 2.56
N LEU A 378 -19.31 -8.22 2.69
CA LEU A 378 -19.98 -9.15 1.80
C LEU A 378 -21.50 -8.97 1.82
N PHE A 379 -22.11 -8.98 2.99
CA PHE A 379 -23.56 -8.75 3.12
C PHE A 379 -23.95 -7.39 2.55
N GLY A 380 -23.21 -6.32 2.89
CA GLY A 380 -23.46 -5.01 2.31
C GLY A 380 -23.36 -5.01 0.78
N SER A 381 -22.45 -5.77 0.20
CA SER A 381 -22.26 -5.82 -1.25
C SER A 381 -23.47 -6.35 -2.01
N PHE A 382 -24.30 -7.22 -1.41
CA PHE A 382 -25.54 -7.71 -2.02
C PHE A 382 -26.65 -6.66 -2.08
N PHE A 383 -26.60 -5.64 -1.21
CA PHE A 383 -27.63 -4.59 -1.14
C PHE A 383 -27.24 -3.30 -1.88
N TRP A 384 -25.95 -2.99 -1.95
CA TRP A 384 -25.47 -1.71 -2.47
C TRP A 384 -24.65 -1.80 -3.75
N LEU A 385 -24.22 -3.00 -4.17
CA LEU A 385 -23.58 -3.17 -5.46
C LEU A 385 -24.60 -3.74 -6.44
N GLU A 386 -25.25 -2.87 -7.21
CA GLU A 386 -26.02 -3.30 -8.39
C GLU A 386 -25.07 -3.85 -9.43
N ASP A 387 -25.45 -4.94 -10.08
CA ASP A 387 -24.76 -5.45 -11.24
C ASP A 387 -24.83 -4.37 -12.34
N ALA A 388 -23.69 -3.72 -12.60
CA ALA A 388 -23.58 -2.91 -13.82
C ALA A 388 -23.88 -3.84 -15.00
N PRO A 389 -24.91 -3.56 -15.82
CA PRO A 389 -25.29 -4.46 -16.89
C PRO A 389 -24.08 -4.75 -17.75
N LEU A 390 -23.76 -6.03 -17.92
CA LEU A 390 -22.75 -6.50 -18.86
C LEU A 390 -23.19 -6.06 -20.26
N THR A 391 -22.87 -4.84 -20.66
CA THR A 391 -22.99 -4.41 -22.03
C THR A 391 -21.88 -5.08 -22.82
N VAL A 392 -22.05 -6.37 -23.08
CA VAL A 392 -21.47 -7.03 -24.23
C VAL A 392 -22.16 -6.38 -25.43
N LYS A 393 -21.60 -5.31 -25.94
CA LYS A 393 -21.90 -4.85 -27.28
C LYS A 393 -21.35 -5.88 -28.24
N THR A 394 -22.15 -6.89 -28.53
CA THR A 394 -22.12 -7.63 -29.79
C THR A 394 -22.54 -6.68 -30.92
N ASN A 395 -21.65 -5.79 -31.32
CA ASN A 395 -21.76 -5.11 -32.58
C ASN A 395 -20.99 -5.95 -33.62
N CYS A 396 -21.53 -7.12 -33.94
CA CYS A 396 -21.39 -7.80 -35.24
C CYS A 396 -22.75 -7.86 -35.86
N SER A 397 -23.19 -6.79 -36.48
CA SER A 397 -24.16 -6.89 -37.56
C SER A 397 -23.76 -5.88 -38.63
N GLY A 398 -23.29 -6.45 -39.72
CA GLY A 398 -23.04 -5.72 -40.94
C GLY A 398 -24.29 -4.96 -41.39
N SER A 399 -24.07 -3.82 -41.94
CA SER A 399 -24.93 -3.24 -42.97
C SER A 399 -24.14 -3.27 -44.27
N LYS A 400 -24.27 -4.37 -44.97
CA LYS A 400 -24.45 -4.33 -46.43
C LYS A 400 -25.80 -3.69 -46.65
N GLU A 401 -25.83 -2.80 -47.60
CA GLU A 401 -26.94 -2.35 -48.45
C GLU A 401 -26.77 -0.87 -48.63
N SER A 402 -26.81 -0.35 -49.72
CA SER A 402 -27.20 -0.70 -51.08
C SER A 402 -27.05 0.58 -51.85
N GLY A 403 -26.41 0.52 -52.98
CA GLY A 403 -26.54 1.56 -53.98
C GLY A 403 -27.97 1.70 -54.42
N GLN A 404 -28.26 2.90 -54.78
CA GLN A 404 -29.11 3.20 -55.96
C GLN A 404 -29.25 4.71 -56.11
N ILE A 405 -28.89 5.08 -57.30
CA ILE A 405 -29.20 6.19 -58.21
C ILE A 405 -28.42 7.49 -57.94
#